data_46ae738a8df812d46c9c359689ea3625
#
_entry.id   46ae738a8df812d46c9c359689ea3625
#
_cell.length_a   1.000
_cell.length_b   1.000
_cell.length_c   1.000
_cell.angle_alpha   90.00
_cell.angle_beta   90.00
_cell.angle_gamma   90.00
#
_symmetry.space_group_name_H-M   'P 1'
#
loop_
_entity.id
_entity.type
_entity.pdbx_description
1 polymer ?
#
loop_
_entity_poly.entity_id
_entity_poly.type
_entity_poly.pdbx_seq_one_letter_code
_entity_poly.pdbx_strand_id
1 'polypeptide(L)'
;MAEILRAVKGMNDIFPASVPRKASETLPTSNLWQWFEQTARSVLRRHGYQNLMTPIVEPTALFVRGIGEVTDIVEKEMYSFEDSMNGDRLTLRPEFTAGIVRAIIEHNALYNGPLRLWSTGPLFRHERPQKGRYRQFHQLDVEALGLPGPDVDAEQILLTRALLRELGLKEGEHIRLEINSLGQPAERAAHRAALVTYFGANAGLLDEDSQRRLATNPLRILDSKNPAMQAMIDAAPKLMDFLGAETMAHFDAVRAVLDAVGLEYRINTRLVRGLDYYNLTVFEWITDQLGSQGTVCGGGRYDGLIEQLGGKPAPAVGWGLGIERLLLLLEAVGIVPPDESPDAYVVVGADAARVPALVAAYALRAQGASVVLHAQGADGLASVKSQFKKANASGAHFALVFAAEELARGMVGLKPLRGGESAQVERPLNDVASWVAELRNA
;
A
#
# COMPACT_ATOMS: atom_id res chain seq x y z
N MET A 1 24.80 0.85 32.37
CA MET A 1 24.15 1.49 31.21
C MET A 1 22.76 0.90 31.07
N ALA A 2 21.72 1.70 30.87
CA ALA A 2 20.39 1.19 30.63
C ALA A 2 20.40 0.39 29.30
N GLU A 3 19.66 -0.70 29.25
CA GLU A 3 19.48 -1.49 28.03
C GLU A 3 18.74 -0.64 26.98
N ILE A 4 19.21 -0.69 25.73
CA ILE A 4 18.55 0.03 24.62
C ILE A 4 17.29 -0.75 24.23
N LEU A 5 16.13 -0.14 24.46
CA LEU A 5 14.85 -0.68 23.99
C LEU A 5 14.81 -0.69 22.45
N ARG A 6 14.23 -1.76 21.90
CA ARG A 6 14.10 -1.96 20.44
C ARG A 6 12.64 -2.15 20.09
N ALA A 7 12.30 -1.85 18.83
CA ALA A 7 10.99 -2.14 18.27
C ALA A 7 10.69 -3.65 18.34
N VAL A 8 9.41 -4.01 18.39
CA VAL A 8 8.96 -5.39 18.36
C VAL A 8 9.37 -6.03 17.03
N LYS A 9 9.90 -7.25 17.09
CA LYS A 9 10.35 -7.96 15.88
C LYS A 9 9.23 -8.06 14.83
N GLY A 10 9.49 -7.54 13.63
CA GLY A 10 8.53 -7.50 12.52
C GLY A 10 7.58 -6.29 12.56
N MET A 11 7.83 -5.34 13.48
CA MET A 11 7.21 -4.01 13.49
C MET A 11 8.35 -3.00 13.37
N ASN A 12 8.36 -2.20 12.33
CA ASN A 12 9.53 -1.44 11.95
C ASN A 12 9.23 0.05 11.85
N ASP A 13 10.24 0.88 12.18
CA ASP A 13 10.19 2.31 11.96
C ASP A 13 10.44 2.62 10.47
N ILE A 14 9.81 3.67 9.95
CA ILE A 14 9.98 4.16 8.57
C ILE A 14 10.63 5.53 8.64
N PHE A 15 11.86 5.62 8.16
CA PHE A 15 12.67 6.84 8.21
C PHE A 15 12.72 7.59 6.87
N PRO A 16 12.89 8.93 6.88
CA PRO A 16 13.18 9.67 5.67
C PRO A 16 14.55 9.30 5.08
N ALA A 17 14.72 9.50 3.79
CA ALA A 17 15.96 9.17 3.06
C ALA A 17 17.19 9.89 3.63
N SER A 18 17.02 11.06 4.23
CA SER A 18 18.09 11.87 4.84
C SER A 18 18.63 11.31 6.16
N VAL A 19 17.94 10.35 6.80
CA VAL A 19 18.36 9.76 8.08
C VAL A 19 19.17 8.48 7.81
N PRO A 20 20.44 8.40 8.26
CA PRO A 20 21.23 7.18 8.13
C PRO A 20 20.56 6.00 8.84
N ARG A 21 20.43 4.87 8.12
CA ARG A 21 19.85 3.63 8.62
C ARG A 21 20.90 2.52 8.67
N LYS A 22 20.67 1.51 9.50
CA LYS A 22 21.51 0.30 9.48
C LYS A 22 21.27 -0.45 8.17
N ALA A 23 22.32 -0.98 7.57
CA ALA A 23 22.24 -1.73 6.32
C ALA A 23 21.31 -2.97 6.35
N SER A 24 20.94 -3.45 7.54
CA SER A 24 19.99 -4.55 7.74
C SER A 24 18.51 -4.13 7.66
N GLU A 25 18.21 -2.83 7.62
CA GLU A 25 16.85 -2.28 7.59
C GLU A 25 16.50 -1.94 6.13
N THR A 26 15.85 -2.89 5.47
CA THR A 26 15.48 -2.80 4.05
C THR A 26 14.07 -2.25 3.83
N LEU A 27 13.58 -1.39 4.73
CA LEU A 27 12.30 -0.73 4.53
C LEU A 27 12.42 0.45 3.58
N PRO A 28 11.43 0.67 2.72
CA PRO A 28 11.33 1.86 1.89
C PRO A 28 11.33 3.14 2.74
N THR A 29 11.84 4.23 2.15
CA THR A 29 11.90 5.52 2.85
C THR A 29 10.53 6.16 2.97
N SER A 30 10.33 7.02 3.99
CA SER A 30 9.07 7.76 4.14
C SER A 30 8.79 8.72 2.96
N ASN A 31 9.81 9.17 2.22
CA ASN A 31 9.64 9.95 1.00
C ASN A 31 8.94 9.12 -0.09
N LEU A 32 9.42 7.89 -0.34
CA LEU A 32 8.77 6.98 -1.30
C LEU A 32 7.33 6.65 -0.85
N TRP A 33 7.13 6.52 0.46
CA TRP A 33 5.82 6.28 1.07
C TRP A 33 4.84 7.43 0.81
N GLN A 34 5.25 8.66 1.11
CA GLN A 34 4.42 9.85 0.92
C GLN A 34 4.05 10.07 -0.55
N TRP A 35 5.00 9.87 -1.47
CA TRP A 35 4.71 9.93 -2.90
C TRP A 35 3.67 8.88 -3.32
N PHE A 36 3.78 7.65 -2.84
CA PHE A 36 2.76 6.62 -3.07
C PHE A 36 1.38 7.07 -2.56
N GLU A 37 1.29 7.55 -1.32
CA GLU A 37 0.01 7.98 -0.73
C GLU A 37 -0.63 9.13 -1.50
N GLN A 38 0.15 10.10 -1.94
CA GLN A 38 -0.33 11.23 -2.74
C GLN A 38 -0.85 10.75 -4.10
N THR A 39 -0.10 9.88 -4.77
CA THR A 39 -0.48 9.28 -6.05
C THR A 39 -1.76 8.46 -5.92
N ALA A 40 -1.82 7.58 -4.93
CA ALA A 40 -2.99 6.73 -4.68
C ALA A 40 -4.25 7.58 -4.41
N ARG A 41 -4.15 8.59 -3.54
CA ARG A 41 -5.25 9.52 -3.25
C ARG A 41 -5.73 10.25 -4.50
N SER A 42 -4.83 10.68 -5.37
CA SER A 42 -5.16 11.35 -6.62
C SER A 42 -5.91 10.42 -7.58
N VAL A 43 -5.42 9.18 -7.76
CA VAL A 43 -6.07 8.17 -8.61
C VAL A 43 -7.46 7.83 -8.09
N LEU A 44 -7.59 7.52 -6.80
CA LEU A 44 -8.88 7.16 -6.19
C LEU A 44 -9.92 8.25 -6.30
N ARG A 45 -9.52 9.52 -6.09
CA ARG A 45 -10.42 10.68 -6.27
C ARG A 45 -10.94 10.78 -7.69
N ARG A 46 -10.10 10.53 -8.71
CA ARG A 46 -10.53 10.55 -10.13
C ARG A 46 -11.54 9.45 -10.47
N HIS A 47 -11.54 8.35 -9.71
CA HIS A 47 -12.49 7.25 -9.84
C HIS A 47 -13.70 7.37 -8.89
N GLY A 48 -13.84 8.50 -8.18
CA GLY A 48 -14.99 8.77 -7.31
C GLY A 48 -14.97 8.04 -5.97
N TYR A 49 -13.81 7.49 -5.54
CA TYR A 49 -13.68 6.82 -4.26
C TYR A 49 -13.45 7.81 -3.11
N GLN A 50 -14.14 7.58 -2.00
CA GLN A 50 -14.09 8.39 -0.79
C GLN A 50 -13.33 7.65 0.32
N ASN A 51 -12.61 8.40 1.16
CA ASN A 51 -11.86 7.81 2.26
C ASN A 51 -12.79 7.44 3.44
N LEU A 52 -12.67 6.22 3.91
CA LEU A 52 -13.25 5.74 5.17
C LEU A 52 -12.12 5.35 6.14
N MET A 53 -12.21 5.78 7.37
CA MET A 53 -11.28 5.39 8.45
C MET A 53 -12.02 4.55 9.47
N THR A 54 -11.61 3.29 9.62
CA THR A 54 -12.15 2.36 10.62
C THR A 54 -11.20 2.24 11.81
N PRO A 55 -11.67 1.84 13.00
CA PRO A 55 -10.83 1.58 14.16
C PRO A 55 -9.74 0.54 13.88
N ILE A 56 -8.61 0.65 14.57
CA ILE A 56 -7.53 -0.36 14.54
C ILE A 56 -7.89 -1.57 15.40
N VAL A 57 -8.61 -1.33 16.47
CA VAL A 57 -9.09 -2.37 17.40
C VAL A 57 -10.55 -2.63 17.13
N GLU A 58 -10.91 -3.89 16.93
CA GLU A 58 -12.26 -4.34 16.63
C GLU A 58 -12.60 -5.57 17.51
N PRO A 59 -13.88 -5.89 17.69
CA PRO A 59 -14.28 -7.14 18.34
C PRO A 59 -13.72 -8.36 17.61
N THR A 60 -13.12 -9.30 18.33
CA THR A 60 -12.55 -10.53 17.74
C THR A 60 -13.58 -11.30 16.90
N ALA A 61 -14.85 -11.31 17.35
CA ALA A 61 -15.96 -11.97 16.65
C ALA A 61 -16.18 -11.44 15.21
N LEU A 62 -15.83 -10.20 14.93
CA LEU A 62 -15.93 -9.63 13.59
C LEU A 62 -15.08 -10.42 12.59
N PHE A 63 -13.82 -10.65 12.94
CA PHE A 63 -12.88 -11.33 12.03
C PHE A 63 -13.14 -12.84 11.99
N VAL A 64 -13.50 -13.48 13.10
CA VAL A 64 -13.86 -14.90 13.13
C VAL A 64 -15.04 -15.16 12.21
N ARG A 65 -16.08 -14.32 12.28
CA ARG A 65 -17.29 -14.45 11.45
C ARG A 65 -17.01 -14.08 9.98
N GLY A 66 -16.29 -12.98 9.73
CA GLY A 66 -16.06 -12.43 8.38
C GLY A 66 -15.05 -13.21 7.57
N ILE A 67 -13.90 -13.61 8.17
CA ILE A 67 -12.78 -14.22 7.45
C ILE A 67 -12.99 -15.75 7.29
N GLY A 68 -13.65 -16.39 8.26
CA GLY A 68 -13.82 -17.84 8.34
C GLY A 68 -12.95 -18.48 9.42
N GLU A 69 -13.53 -19.36 10.20
CA GLU A 69 -12.92 -19.98 11.39
C GLU A 69 -11.65 -20.81 11.05
N VAL A 70 -11.59 -21.40 9.86
CA VAL A 70 -10.55 -22.34 9.41
C VAL A 70 -9.49 -21.67 8.54
N THR A 71 -9.24 -20.38 8.73
CA THR A 71 -8.19 -19.66 8.01
C THR A 71 -6.95 -19.48 8.88
N ASP A 72 -5.75 -19.48 8.26
CA ASP A 72 -4.50 -19.26 9.01
C ASP A 72 -4.53 -17.94 9.81
N ILE A 73 -5.19 -16.91 9.27
CA ILE A 73 -5.34 -15.61 9.93
C ILE A 73 -6.06 -15.78 11.26
N VAL A 74 -7.23 -16.43 11.27
CA VAL A 74 -8.05 -16.59 12.47
C VAL A 74 -7.43 -17.59 13.45
N GLU A 75 -6.87 -18.68 12.95
CA GLU A 75 -6.32 -19.74 13.81
C GLU A 75 -5.00 -19.33 14.51
N LYS A 76 -4.13 -18.53 13.83
CA LYS A 76 -2.72 -18.39 14.27
C LYS A 76 -2.16 -16.98 14.21
N GLU A 77 -2.75 -16.07 13.39
CA GLU A 77 -2.09 -14.82 13.04
C GLU A 77 -2.71 -13.57 13.70
N MET A 78 -3.88 -13.66 14.32
CA MET A 78 -4.51 -12.51 14.99
C MET A 78 -3.77 -12.11 16.27
N TYR A 79 -3.59 -10.80 16.47
CA TYR A 79 -3.22 -10.21 17.76
C TYR A 79 -4.48 -9.91 18.55
N SER A 80 -4.94 -10.89 19.34
CA SER A 80 -6.14 -10.76 20.17
C SER A 80 -5.77 -10.64 21.64
N PHE A 81 -6.57 -9.87 22.38
CA PHE A 81 -6.41 -9.64 23.81
C PHE A 81 -7.79 -9.44 24.48
N GLU A 82 -7.81 -9.56 25.77
CA GLU A 82 -9.00 -9.29 26.58
C GLU A 82 -8.90 -7.88 27.17
N ASP A 83 -9.96 -7.08 27.04
CA ASP A 83 -10.03 -5.77 27.68
C ASP A 83 -10.19 -5.97 29.19
N SER A 84 -9.22 -5.48 29.95
CA SER A 84 -9.18 -5.61 31.40
C SER A 84 -10.31 -4.86 32.12
N MET A 85 -11.02 -3.96 31.44
CA MET A 85 -12.11 -3.19 32.04
C MET A 85 -13.46 -3.92 32.00
N ASN A 86 -13.74 -4.66 30.94
CA ASN A 86 -15.05 -5.27 30.72
C ASN A 86 -15.03 -6.73 30.28
N GLY A 87 -13.83 -7.29 30.01
CA GLY A 87 -13.67 -8.68 29.56
C GLY A 87 -13.94 -8.92 28.06
N ASP A 88 -14.12 -7.87 27.27
CA ASP A 88 -14.34 -8.01 25.82
C ASP A 88 -13.11 -8.59 25.12
N ARG A 89 -13.33 -9.50 24.18
CA ARG A 89 -12.28 -10.01 23.33
C ARG A 89 -12.10 -9.11 22.11
N LEU A 90 -10.94 -8.47 22.07
CA LEU A 90 -10.57 -7.48 21.06
C LEU A 90 -9.39 -7.99 20.22
N THR A 91 -9.28 -7.48 19.00
CA THR A 91 -8.24 -7.87 18.04
C THR A 91 -7.72 -6.64 17.32
N LEU A 92 -6.40 -6.54 17.16
CA LEU A 92 -5.79 -5.61 16.20
C LEU A 92 -6.15 -6.09 14.79
N ARG A 93 -6.78 -5.24 13.99
CA ARG A 93 -7.31 -5.61 12.67
C ARG A 93 -6.27 -6.30 11.79
N PRO A 94 -6.53 -7.51 11.27
CA PRO A 94 -5.63 -8.23 10.36
C PRO A 94 -5.87 -7.87 8.88
N GLU A 95 -7.00 -7.21 8.56
CA GLU A 95 -7.43 -6.76 7.23
C GLU A 95 -8.47 -5.64 7.37
N PHE A 96 -8.86 -4.98 6.25
CA PHE A 96 -9.77 -3.84 6.29
C PHE A 96 -11.22 -4.21 5.99
N THR A 97 -11.46 -5.14 5.07
CA THR A 97 -12.78 -5.40 4.48
C THR A 97 -13.87 -5.67 5.53
N ALA A 98 -13.59 -6.54 6.52
CA ALA A 98 -14.55 -6.83 7.58
C ALA A 98 -14.89 -5.59 8.42
N GLY A 99 -13.90 -4.76 8.75
CA GLY A 99 -14.09 -3.49 9.46
C GLY A 99 -14.91 -2.48 8.65
N ILE A 100 -14.65 -2.38 7.34
CA ILE A 100 -15.44 -1.53 6.43
C ILE A 100 -16.88 -2.03 6.37
N VAL A 101 -17.10 -3.32 6.14
CA VAL A 101 -18.44 -3.92 6.07
C VAL A 101 -19.18 -3.75 7.38
N ARG A 102 -18.54 -3.96 8.54
CA ARG A 102 -19.15 -3.68 9.87
C ARG A 102 -19.62 -2.23 9.96
N ALA A 103 -18.77 -1.27 9.57
CA ALA A 103 -19.12 0.16 9.60
C ALA A 103 -20.33 0.47 8.70
N ILE A 104 -20.38 -0.11 7.49
CA ILE A 104 -21.47 0.07 6.54
C ILE A 104 -22.79 -0.49 7.11
N ILE A 105 -22.75 -1.64 7.78
CA ILE A 105 -23.91 -2.25 8.42
C ILE A 105 -24.39 -1.41 9.61
N GLU A 106 -23.49 -1.07 10.51
CA GLU A 106 -23.77 -0.30 11.74
C GLU A 106 -24.46 1.04 11.46
N HIS A 107 -23.98 1.73 10.41
CA HIS A 107 -24.50 3.04 10.02
C HIS A 107 -25.58 2.99 8.93
N ASN A 108 -26.01 1.78 8.50
CA ASN A 108 -26.97 1.58 7.39
C ASN A 108 -26.58 2.42 6.14
N ALA A 109 -25.31 2.44 5.82
CA ALA A 109 -24.74 3.40 4.88
C ALA A 109 -25.18 3.15 3.42
N LEU A 110 -25.59 1.92 3.06
CA LEU A 110 -26.14 1.59 1.74
C LEU A 110 -27.59 2.02 1.53
N TYR A 111 -28.23 2.65 2.54
CA TYR A 111 -29.61 3.09 2.43
C TYR A 111 -29.84 4.09 1.28
N ASN A 112 -28.88 4.96 1.04
CA ASN A 112 -28.95 5.99 0.01
C ASN A 112 -28.32 5.57 -1.34
N GLY A 113 -27.97 4.30 -1.49
CA GLY A 113 -27.37 3.77 -2.72
C GLY A 113 -25.97 3.18 -2.54
N PRO A 114 -25.33 2.82 -3.66
CA PRO A 114 -24.03 2.18 -3.65
C PRO A 114 -22.91 3.12 -3.20
N LEU A 115 -21.83 2.55 -2.69
CA LEU A 115 -20.68 3.26 -2.16
C LEU A 115 -19.37 2.84 -2.84
N ARG A 116 -18.47 3.78 -3.03
CA ARG A 116 -17.07 3.59 -3.43
C ARG A 116 -16.17 4.14 -2.34
N LEU A 117 -15.51 3.24 -1.61
CA LEU A 117 -14.73 3.58 -0.43
C LEU A 117 -13.30 3.10 -0.55
N TRP A 118 -12.39 3.77 0.15
CA TRP A 118 -11.03 3.30 0.34
C TRP A 118 -10.53 3.58 1.74
N SER A 119 -9.66 2.72 2.24
CA SER A 119 -8.99 2.84 3.53
C SER A 119 -7.50 2.61 3.37
N THR A 120 -6.69 3.20 4.23
CA THR A 120 -5.26 2.91 4.32
C THR A 120 -4.80 2.97 5.76
N GLY A 121 -3.76 2.25 6.09
CA GLY A 121 -3.17 2.25 7.41
C GLY A 121 -2.58 0.90 7.83
N PRO A 122 -2.18 0.77 9.11
CA PRO A 122 -1.54 -0.42 9.63
C PRO A 122 -2.53 -1.57 9.83
N LEU A 123 -2.06 -2.78 9.53
CA LEU A 123 -2.66 -4.07 9.82
C LEU A 123 -1.68 -4.93 10.60
N PHE A 124 -2.19 -5.96 11.30
CA PHE A 124 -1.39 -6.74 12.23
C PHE A 124 -1.62 -8.24 12.04
N ARG A 125 -0.54 -8.99 11.74
CA ARG A 125 -0.58 -10.45 11.65
C ARG A 125 0.67 -11.05 12.31
N HIS A 126 0.48 -12.00 13.21
CA HIS A 126 1.56 -12.70 13.91
C HIS A 126 2.23 -13.73 13.01
N GLU A 127 2.88 -13.24 11.96
CA GLU A 127 3.59 -14.07 11.00
C GLU A 127 5.10 -14.13 11.26
N ARG A 128 5.79 -15.07 10.60
CA ARG A 128 7.25 -15.10 10.60
C ARG A 128 7.77 -13.96 9.70
N PRO A 129 8.46 -12.95 10.25
CA PRO A 129 8.92 -11.81 9.47
C PRO A 129 9.94 -12.22 8.41
N GLN A 130 9.78 -11.67 7.21
CA GLN A 130 10.73 -11.76 6.10
C GLN A 130 10.56 -10.53 5.20
N LYS A 131 11.43 -10.33 4.20
CA LYS A 131 11.33 -9.19 3.28
C LYS A 131 9.94 -9.15 2.62
N GLY A 132 9.24 -8.01 2.75
CA GLY A 132 7.87 -7.83 2.21
C GLY A 132 6.76 -8.55 3.02
N ARG A 133 7.07 -9.09 4.21
CA ARG A 133 6.09 -9.72 5.11
C ARG A 133 6.43 -9.37 6.56
N TYR A 134 5.63 -8.52 7.16
CA TYR A 134 5.87 -7.95 8.47
C TYR A 134 4.70 -8.25 9.41
N ARG A 135 4.91 -8.12 10.72
CA ARG A 135 3.86 -8.31 11.72
C ARG A 135 2.95 -7.09 11.86
N GLN A 136 3.51 -5.90 11.70
CA GLN A 136 2.78 -4.69 11.38
C GLN A 136 3.15 -4.33 9.93
N PHE A 137 2.15 -4.24 9.08
CA PHE A 137 2.28 -3.87 7.67
C PHE A 137 1.13 -2.95 7.29
N HIS A 138 1.21 -2.31 6.15
CA HIS A 138 0.18 -1.38 5.71
C HIS A 138 -0.45 -1.84 4.40
N GLN A 139 -1.73 -1.54 4.27
CA GLN A 139 -2.44 -1.75 3.01
C GLN A 139 -3.15 -0.47 2.58
N LEU A 140 -3.33 -0.35 1.27
CA LEU A 140 -4.39 0.40 0.64
C LEU A 140 -5.47 -0.61 0.27
N ASP A 141 -6.69 -0.36 0.74
CA ASP A 141 -7.85 -1.20 0.55
C ASP A 141 -8.96 -0.39 -0.13
N VAL A 142 -9.61 -0.95 -1.15
CA VAL A 142 -10.58 -0.26 -1.99
C VAL A 142 -11.79 -1.14 -2.20
N GLU A 143 -12.99 -0.60 -1.92
CA GLU A 143 -14.23 -1.35 -1.87
C GLU A 143 -15.35 -0.64 -2.64
N ALA A 144 -16.01 -1.36 -3.54
CA ALA A 144 -17.24 -0.94 -4.23
C ALA A 144 -18.39 -1.80 -3.72
N LEU A 145 -19.34 -1.18 -3.06
CA LEU A 145 -20.41 -1.82 -2.31
C LEU A 145 -21.76 -1.47 -2.91
N GLY A 146 -22.66 -2.46 -3.05
CA GLY A 146 -24.00 -2.26 -3.62
C GLY A 146 -24.04 -2.24 -5.15
N LEU A 147 -23.01 -2.69 -5.84
CA LEU A 147 -22.84 -2.66 -7.29
C LEU A 147 -22.73 -4.10 -7.85
N PRO A 148 -23.77 -4.63 -8.53
CA PRO A 148 -23.81 -6.05 -8.89
C PRO A 148 -23.11 -6.41 -10.20
N GLY A 149 -22.84 -5.43 -11.07
CA GLY A 149 -22.41 -5.71 -12.46
C GLY A 149 -20.94 -6.11 -12.60
N PRO A 150 -20.59 -6.87 -13.64
CA PRO A 150 -19.20 -7.23 -13.97
C PRO A 150 -18.35 -6.04 -14.42
N ASP A 151 -18.99 -4.96 -14.85
CA ASP A 151 -18.35 -3.68 -15.19
C ASP A 151 -17.60 -3.08 -14.01
N VAL A 152 -18.14 -3.24 -12.78
CA VAL A 152 -17.47 -2.78 -11.57
C VAL A 152 -16.27 -3.66 -11.20
N ASP A 153 -16.34 -4.97 -11.45
CA ASP A 153 -15.18 -5.87 -11.28
C ASP A 153 -14.04 -5.46 -12.21
N ALA A 154 -14.36 -5.18 -13.48
CA ALA A 154 -13.40 -4.66 -14.43
C ALA A 154 -12.87 -3.29 -14.02
N GLU A 155 -13.72 -2.37 -13.52
CA GLU A 155 -13.32 -1.06 -12.99
C GLU A 155 -12.28 -1.20 -11.87
N GLN A 156 -12.45 -2.17 -10.94
CA GLN A 156 -11.46 -2.42 -9.86
C GLN A 156 -10.08 -2.79 -10.43
N ILE A 157 -10.05 -3.65 -11.43
CA ILE A 157 -8.81 -4.04 -12.12
C ILE A 157 -8.18 -2.85 -12.85
N LEU A 158 -8.98 -2.04 -13.54
CA LEU A 158 -8.50 -0.88 -14.28
C LEU A 158 -8.06 0.26 -13.36
N LEU A 159 -8.69 0.42 -12.20
CA LEU A 159 -8.26 1.38 -11.18
C LEU A 159 -6.88 1.01 -10.63
N THR A 160 -6.67 -0.27 -10.28
CA THR A 160 -5.35 -0.75 -9.88
C THR A 160 -4.31 -0.58 -10.98
N ARG A 161 -4.65 -0.88 -12.24
CA ARG A 161 -3.79 -0.61 -13.41
C ARG A 161 -3.37 0.86 -13.47
N ALA A 162 -4.34 1.78 -13.34
CA ALA A 162 -4.09 3.21 -13.39
C ALA A 162 -3.11 3.65 -12.29
N LEU A 163 -3.29 3.15 -11.05
CA LEU A 163 -2.39 3.43 -9.94
C LEU A 163 -0.96 2.91 -10.21
N LEU A 164 -0.83 1.65 -10.62
CA LEU A 164 0.47 1.02 -10.87
C LEU A 164 1.22 1.71 -12.01
N ARG A 165 0.53 2.11 -13.09
CA ARG A 165 1.10 2.88 -14.20
C ARG A 165 1.54 4.28 -13.79
N GLU A 166 0.76 4.97 -12.96
CA GLU A 166 1.11 6.32 -12.49
C GLU A 166 2.33 6.31 -11.56
N LEU A 167 2.56 5.19 -10.89
CA LEU A 167 3.80 4.90 -10.14
C LEU A 167 4.96 4.44 -11.04
N GLY A 168 4.79 4.41 -12.37
CA GLY A 168 5.83 4.05 -13.32
C GLY A 168 6.03 2.55 -13.56
N LEU A 169 5.18 1.69 -12.99
CA LEU A 169 5.25 0.25 -13.23
C LEU A 169 4.71 -0.11 -14.61
N LYS A 170 5.39 -1.03 -15.30
CA LYS A 170 5.05 -1.48 -16.65
C LYS A 170 4.50 -2.91 -16.62
N GLU A 171 3.37 -3.10 -17.29
CA GLU A 171 2.76 -4.41 -17.50
C GLU A 171 3.66 -5.27 -18.39
N GLY A 172 3.74 -6.57 -18.09
CA GLY A 172 4.57 -7.52 -18.81
C GLY A 172 6.07 -7.46 -18.48
N GLU A 173 6.57 -6.33 -17.95
CA GLU A 173 7.97 -6.14 -17.55
C GLU A 173 8.15 -6.24 -16.02
N HIS A 174 7.38 -5.45 -15.28
CA HIS A 174 7.49 -5.37 -13.81
C HIS A 174 6.41 -6.15 -13.09
N ILE A 175 5.21 -6.17 -13.67
CA ILE A 175 3.99 -6.76 -13.10
C ILE A 175 3.16 -7.44 -14.20
N ARG A 176 2.37 -8.44 -13.80
CA ARG A 176 1.37 -9.08 -14.65
C ARG A 176 0.06 -9.26 -13.92
N LEU A 177 -1.03 -9.29 -14.65
CA LEU A 177 -2.38 -9.55 -14.13
C LEU A 177 -2.72 -11.03 -14.29
N GLU A 178 -3.17 -11.65 -13.20
CA GLU A 178 -3.80 -12.95 -13.21
C GLU A 178 -5.26 -12.83 -12.75
N ILE A 179 -6.18 -13.49 -13.43
CA ILE A 179 -7.61 -13.47 -13.12
C ILE A 179 -8.17 -14.88 -13.06
N ASN A 180 -9.24 -15.07 -12.30
CA ASN A 180 -10.01 -16.31 -12.26
C ASN A 180 -11.47 -16.01 -11.88
N SER A 181 -12.35 -16.99 -12.01
CA SER A 181 -13.67 -16.99 -11.38
C SER A 181 -13.75 -18.09 -10.34
N LEU A 182 -14.19 -17.75 -9.13
CA LEU A 182 -14.48 -18.72 -8.07
C LEU A 182 -15.92 -19.25 -8.11
N GLY A 183 -16.72 -18.80 -9.07
CA GLY A 183 -18.11 -19.20 -9.21
C GLY A 183 -19.01 -18.81 -8.04
N GLN A 184 -20.23 -19.29 -8.12
CA GLN A 184 -21.24 -19.18 -7.05
C GLN A 184 -21.05 -20.29 -6.00
N PRO A 185 -21.61 -20.13 -4.78
CA PRO A 185 -21.47 -21.13 -3.72
C PRO A 185 -21.86 -22.55 -4.11
N ALA A 186 -22.92 -22.73 -4.92
CA ALA A 186 -23.36 -24.04 -5.38
C ALA A 186 -22.35 -24.69 -6.34
N GLU A 187 -21.76 -23.91 -7.26
CA GLU A 187 -20.73 -24.35 -8.21
C GLU A 187 -19.44 -24.77 -7.48
N ARG A 188 -19.02 -23.97 -6.49
CA ARG A 188 -17.89 -24.31 -5.60
C ARG A 188 -18.17 -25.58 -4.80
N ALA A 189 -19.37 -25.78 -4.31
CA ALA A 189 -19.74 -27.01 -3.58
C ALA A 189 -19.62 -28.25 -4.47
N ALA A 190 -20.08 -28.16 -5.73
CA ALA A 190 -19.95 -29.23 -6.72
C ALA A 190 -18.47 -29.52 -7.05
N HIS A 191 -17.67 -28.50 -7.31
CA HIS A 191 -16.23 -28.62 -7.54
C HIS A 191 -15.51 -29.21 -6.30
N ARG A 192 -15.84 -28.72 -5.08
CA ARG A 192 -15.29 -29.25 -3.84
C ARG A 192 -15.54 -30.75 -3.69
N ALA A 193 -16.78 -31.21 -3.98
CA ALA A 193 -17.13 -32.62 -3.94
C ALA A 193 -16.30 -33.46 -4.95
N ALA A 194 -16.11 -32.94 -6.15
CA ALA A 194 -15.25 -33.57 -7.16
C ALA A 194 -13.79 -33.64 -6.73
N LEU A 195 -13.26 -32.56 -6.11
CA LEU A 195 -11.89 -32.56 -5.55
C LEU A 195 -11.71 -33.55 -4.40
N VAL A 196 -12.68 -33.65 -3.49
CA VAL A 196 -12.66 -34.66 -2.41
C VAL A 196 -12.58 -36.07 -2.98
N THR A 197 -13.40 -36.35 -3.99
CA THR A 197 -13.39 -37.65 -4.68
C THR A 197 -12.05 -37.91 -5.37
N TYR A 198 -11.57 -36.94 -6.12
CA TYR A 198 -10.31 -37.07 -6.88
C TYR A 198 -9.08 -37.23 -5.96
N PHE A 199 -8.91 -36.34 -4.99
CA PHE A 199 -7.78 -36.43 -4.05
C PHE A 199 -7.90 -37.63 -3.11
N GLY A 200 -9.12 -38.03 -2.75
CA GLY A 200 -9.36 -39.25 -1.98
C GLY A 200 -8.87 -40.51 -2.71
N ALA A 201 -9.13 -40.59 -4.02
CA ALA A 201 -8.61 -41.67 -4.87
C ALA A 201 -7.07 -41.64 -5.02
N ASN A 202 -6.44 -40.49 -4.79
CA ASN A 202 -4.98 -40.27 -4.87
C ASN A 202 -4.34 -40.01 -3.50
N ALA A 203 -4.97 -40.40 -2.39
CA ALA A 203 -4.55 -40.07 -1.03
C ALA A 203 -3.10 -40.43 -0.70
N GLY A 204 -2.57 -41.49 -1.33
CA GLY A 204 -1.17 -41.94 -1.15
C GLY A 204 -0.12 -40.98 -1.74
N LEU A 205 -0.53 -40.02 -2.57
CA LEU A 205 0.33 -38.98 -3.16
C LEU A 205 0.29 -37.66 -2.39
N LEU A 206 -0.66 -37.52 -1.44
CA LEU A 206 -0.80 -36.31 -0.62
C LEU A 206 0.24 -36.29 0.49
N ASP A 207 0.87 -35.14 0.72
CA ASP A 207 1.65 -34.90 1.92
C ASP A 207 0.74 -34.78 3.16
N GLU A 208 1.35 -34.85 4.35
CA GLU A 208 0.63 -34.84 5.63
C GLU A 208 -0.31 -33.64 5.81
N ASP A 209 0.12 -32.46 5.35
CA ASP A 209 -0.66 -31.22 5.41
C ASP A 209 -1.87 -31.28 4.47
N SER A 210 -1.67 -31.78 3.25
CA SER A 210 -2.72 -31.97 2.26
C SER A 210 -3.72 -33.05 2.66
N GLN A 211 -3.29 -34.11 3.34
CA GLN A 211 -4.20 -35.11 3.90
C GLN A 211 -5.15 -34.51 4.94
N ARG A 212 -4.64 -33.65 5.82
CA ARG A 212 -5.49 -32.90 6.78
C ARG A 212 -6.47 -31.96 6.08
N ARG A 213 -5.99 -31.27 5.03
CA ARG A 213 -6.80 -30.33 4.25
C ARG A 213 -7.88 -31.01 3.40
N LEU A 214 -7.72 -32.28 3.05
CA LEU A 214 -8.71 -33.02 2.27
C LEU A 214 -10.10 -33.02 2.94
N ALA A 215 -10.14 -33.15 4.26
CA ALA A 215 -11.41 -33.16 5.03
C ALA A 215 -11.94 -31.73 5.30
N THR A 216 -11.05 -30.75 5.50
CA THR A 216 -11.42 -29.39 5.93
C THR A 216 -11.57 -28.41 4.76
N ASN A 217 -10.51 -28.25 3.96
CA ASN A 217 -10.49 -27.33 2.82
C ASN A 217 -9.69 -27.89 1.64
N PRO A 218 -10.28 -28.79 0.82
CA PRO A 218 -9.58 -29.45 -0.29
C PRO A 218 -9.11 -28.48 -1.39
N LEU A 219 -9.71 -27.31 -1.52
CA LEU A 219 -9.26 -26.27 -2.44
C LEU A 219 -7.84 -25.79 -2.15
N ARG A 220 -7.43 -25.79 -0.89
CA ARG A 220 -6.05 -25.43 -0.47
C ARG A 220 -4.99 -26.44 -0.92
N ILE A 221 -5.37 -27.64 -1.33
CA ILE A 221 -4.44 -28.63 -1.89
C ILE A 221 -3.96 -28.14 -3.28
N LEU A 222 -4.82 -27.46 -4.03
CA LEU A 222 -4.48 -26.89 -5.35
C LEU A 222 -3.35 -25.84 -5.29
N ASP A 223 -3.20 -25.17 -4.14
CA ASP A 223 -2.16 -24.14 -3.91
C ASP A 223 -0.84 -24.72 -3.37
N SER A 224 -0.74 -26.04 -3.23
CA SER A 224 0.47 -26.68 -2.75
C SER A 224 1.63 -26.49 -3.73
N LYS A 225 2.78 -26.08 -3.18
CA LYS A 225 4.05 -25.93 -3.93
C LYS A 225 4.93 -27.16 -3.88
N ASN A 226 4.44 -28.28 -3.31
CA ASN A 226 5.16 -29.54 -3.23
C ASN A 226 5.40 -30.10 -4.66
N PRO A 227 6.67 -30.21 -5.12
CA PRO A 227 6.96 -30.68 -6.48
C PRO A 227 6.42 -32.08 -6.78
N ALA A 228 6.38 -32.97 -5.79
CA ALA A 228 5.88 -34.33 -5.95
C ALA A 228 4.38 -34.41 -6.24
N MET A 229 3.63 -33.37 -5.88
CA MET A 229 2.18 -33.31 -6.06
C MET A 229 1.75 -32.57 -7.33
N GLN A 230 2.67 -31.87 -8.02
CA GLN A 230 2.28 -30.96 -9.11
C GLN A 230 1.54 -31.67 -10.24
N ALA A 231 2.01 -32.82 -10.71
CA ALA A 231 1.36 -33.59 -11.76
C ALA A 231 -0.08 -34.01 -11.41
N MET A 232 -0.31 -34.40 -10.15
CA MET A 232 -1.64 -34.74 -9.64
C MET A 232 -2.53 -33.50 -9.54
N ILE A 233 -1.98 -32.37 -9.06
CA ILE A 233 -2.72 -31.12 -8.94
C ILE A 233 -3.09 -30.57 -10.34
N ASP A 234 -2.21 -30.68 -11.33
CA ASP A 234 -2.48 -30.24 -12.71
C ASP A 234 -3.61 -31.03 -13.37
N ALA A 235 -3.74 -32.32 -13.00
CA ALA A 235 -4.80 -33.20 -13.50
C ALA A 235 -6.10 -33.13 -12.67
N ALA A 236 -6.13 -32.36 -11.58
CA ALA A 236 -7.32 -32.24 -10.74
C ALA A 236 -8.48 -31.54 -11.47
N PRO A 237 -9.75 -31.84 -11.13
CA PRO A 237 -10.90 -31.15 -11.64
C PRO A 237 -10.76 -29.62 -11.51
N LYS A 238 -11.02 -28.89 -12.59
CA LYS A 238 -10.91 -27.43 -12.62
C LYS A 238 -12.23 -26.79 -12.30
N LEU A 239 -12.24 -25.73 -11.47
CA LEU A 239 -13.48 -25.03 -11.13
C LEU A 239 -14.23 -24.52 -12.36
N MET A 240 -13.50 -24.10 -13.41
CA MET A 240 -14.08 -23.63 -14.67
C MET A 240 -15.04 -24.64 -15.32
N ASP A 241 -14.84 -25.94 -15.11
CA ASP A 241 -15.70 -27.02 -15.66
C ASP A 241 -17.04 -27.16 -14.92
N PHE A 242 -17.20 -26.48 -13.79
CA PHE A 242 -18.38 -26.48 -12.93
C PHE A 242 -19.16 -25.17 -12.96
N LEU A 243 -18.66 -24.15 -13.68
CA LEU A 243 -19.32 -22.84 -13.77
C LEU A 243 -20.53 -22.91 -14.70
N GLY A 244 -21.67 -22.41 -14.21
CA GLY A 244 -22.89 -22.28 -15.00
C GLY A 244 -22.84 -21.10 -15.99
N ALA A 245 -23.82 -21.05 -16.86
CA ALA A 245 -23.88 -20.06 -17.94
C ALA A 245 -23.89 -18.60 -17.42
N GLU A 246 -24.55 -18.34 -16.31
CA GLU A 246 -24.61 -17.01 -15.70
C GLU A 246 -23.23 -16.55 -15.18
N THR A 247 -22.54 -17.42 -14.46
CA THR A 247 -21.18 -17.17 -13.96
C THR A 247 -20.20 -16.97 -15.11
N MET A 248 -20.29 -17.78 -16.15
CA MET A 248 -19.46 -17.63 -17.34
C MET A 248 -19.74 -16.31 -18.07
N ALA A 249 -21.01 -15.93 -18.22
CA ALA A 249 -21.39 -14.64 -18.84
C ALA A 249 -20.84 -13.45 -18.04
N HIS A 250 -20.87 -13.52 -16.70
CA HIS A 250 -20.26 -12.50 -15.84
C HIS A 250 -18.75 -12.41 -16.07
N PHE A 251 -18.04 -13.53 -16.05
CA PHE A 251 -16.59 -13.57 -16.26
C PHE A 251 -16.18 -13.12 -17.66
N ASP A 252 -16.95 -13.53 -18.69
CA ASP A 252 -16.70 -13.09 -20.07
C ASP A 252 -16.95 -11.59 -20.25
N ALA A 253 -17.93 -11.01 -19.56
CA ALA A 253 -18.15 -9.55 -19.56
C ALA A 253 -16.98 -8.78 -18.94
N VAL A 254 -16.39 -9.27 -17.83
CA VAL A 254 -15.15 -8.69 -17.28
C VAL A 254 -14.04 -8.74 -18.31
N ARG A 255 -13.81 -9.91 -18.91
CA ARG A 255 -12.76 -10.10 -19.93
C ARG A 255 -12.94 -9.18 -21.13
N ALA A 256 -14.17 -9.05 -21.61
CA ALA A 256 -14.47 -8.17 -22.76
C ALA A 256 -14.04 -6.71 -22.50
N VAL A 257 -14.20 -6.20 -21.27
CA VAL A 257 -13.71 -4.86 -20.92
C VAL A 257 -12.18 -4.81 -20.91
N LEU A 258 -11.51 -5.80 -20.33
CA LEU A 258 -10.05 -5.85 -20.27
C LEU A 258 -9.44 -5.94 -21.67
N ASP A 259 -10.04 -6.76 -22.55
CA ASP A 259 -9.64 -6.93 -23.96
C ASP A 259 -9.83 -5.61 -24.74
N ALA A 260 -10.96 -4.93 -24.54
CA ALA A 260 -11.26 -3.66 -25.21
C ALA A 260 -10.28 -2.54 -24.88
N VAL A 261 -9.69 -2.56 -23.67
CA VAL A 261 -8.66 -1.57 -23.27
C VAL A 261 -7.23 -2.07 -23.49
N GLY A 262 -7.07 -3.23 -24.15
CA GLY A 262 -5.77 -3.82 -24.45
C GLY A 262 -4.95 -4.16 -23.19
N LEU A 263 -5.60 -4.62 -22.11
CA LEU A 263 -4.93 -5.10 -20.92
C LEU A 263 -4.65 -6.59 -21.06
N GLU A 264 -3.37 -6.95 -21.10
CA GLU A 264 -2.96 -8.35 -21.08
C GLU A 264 -3.17 -8.96 -19.70
N TYR A 265 -3.76 -10.15 -19.67
CA TYR A 265 -3.99 -10.92 -18.45
C TYR A 265 -3.81 -12.43 -18.71
N ARG A 266 -3.58 -13.16 -17.63
CA ARG A 266 -3.54 -14.62 -17.65
C ARG A 266 -4.71 -15.16 -16.83
N ILE A 267 -5.47 -16.11 -17.42
CA ILE A 267 -6.44 -16.90 -16.65
C ILE A 267 -5.65 -17.95 -15.86
N ASN A 268 -5.69 -17.84 -14.53
CA ASN A 268 -5.05 -18.78 -13.63
C ASN A 268 -6.11 -19.56 -12.86
N THR A 269 -6.44 -20.76 -13.32
CA THR A 269 -7.47 -21.64 -12.71
C THR A 269 -7.11 -22.11 -11.30
N ARG A 270 -5.85 -21.93 -10.87
CA ARG A 270 -5.39 -22.20 -9.50
C ARG A 270 -5.46 -20.99 -8.59
N LEU A 271 -5.78 -19.81 -9.13
CA LEU A 271 -5.89 -18.60 -8.32
C LEU A 271 -7.07 -18.73 -7.37
N VAL A 272 -6.75 -18.87 -6.08
CA VAL A 272 -7.66 -18.86 -4.94
C VAL A 272 -7.24 -17.77 -3.97
N ARG A 273 -8.14 -17.33 -3.09
CA ARG A 273 -7.85 -16.27 -2.13
C ARG A 273 -7.65 -16.85 -0.71
N GLY A 274 -6.89 -16.12 0.10
CA GLY A 274 -6.61 -16.49 1.49
C GLY A 274 -7.80 -16.35 2.44
N LEU A 275 -8.92 -15.75 1.98
CA LEU A 275 -10.12 -15.45 2.74
C LEU A 275 -11.29 -16.16 2.05
N ASP A 276 -12.21 -16.73 2.82
CA ASP A 276 -13.23 -17.65 2.30
C ASP A 276 -14.48 -16.94 1.74
N TYR A 277 -14.60 -15.63 1.91
CA TYR A 277 -15.77 -14.86 1.51
C TYR A 277 -15.89 -14.55 0.01
N TYR A 278 -14.83 -14.77 -0.78
CA TYR A 278 -14.83 -14.45 -2.21
C TYR A 278 -15.75 -15.36 -3.03
N ASN A 279 -16.37 -14.77 -4.05
CA ASN A 279 -17.13 -15.44 -5.11
C ASN A 279 -16.88 -14.76 -6.45
N LEU A 280 -17.33 -15.38 -7.58
CA LEU A 280 -17.16 -14.84 -8.93
C LEU A 280 -15.72 -14.38 -9.23
N THR A 281 -15.55 -13.15 -9.72
CA THR A 281 -14.26 -12.60 -10.14
C THR A 281 -13.25 -12.52 -9.01
N VAL A 282 -12.03 -13.03 -9.23
CA VAL A 282 -10.85 -12.78 -8.41
C VAL A 282 -9.68 -12.42 -9.31
N PHE A 283 -8.78 -11.58 -8.79
CA PHE A 283 -7.60 -11.14 -9.52
C PHE A 283 -6.41 -10.87 -8.62
N GLU A 284 -5.22 -10.96 -9.20
CA GLU A 284 -3.96 -10.58 -8.56
C GLU A 284 -3.02 -9.88 -9.55
N TRP A 285 -2.38 -8.82 -9.07
CA TRP A 285 -1.22 -8.22 -9.72
C TRP A 285 0.04 -8.81 -9.10
N ILE A 286 0.84 -9.46 -9.94
CA ILE A 286 1.96 -10.30 -9.52
C ILE A 286 3.25 -9.79 -10.14
N THR A 287 4.35 -9.88 -9.38
CA THR A 287 5.71 -9.60 -9.83
C THR A 287 6.63 -10.79 -9.58
N ASP A 288 7.63 -10.96 -10.44
CA ASP A 288 8.71 -11.91 -10.25
C ASP A 288 9.95 -11.28 -9.58
N GLN A 289 9.95 -9.94 -9.38
CA GLN A 289 11.06 -9.17 -8.82
C GLN A 289 11.23 -9.35 -7.29
N LEU A 290 10.23 -9.89 -6.61
CA LEU A 290 10.20 -10.04 -5.15
C LEU A 290 10.26 -11.51 -4.68
N GLY A 291 10.67 -12.43 -5.55
CA GLY A 291 10.77 -13.85 -5.23
C GLY A 291 9.42 -14.47 -4.83
N SER A 292 9.38 -15.17 -3.69
CA SER A 292 8.16 -15.86 -3.22
C SER A 292 7.03 -14.92 -2.77
N GLN A 293 7.27 -13.61 -2.66
CA GLN A 293 6.30 -12.60 -2.24
C GLN A 293 5.75 -11.82 -3.46
N GLY A 294 5.46 -12.53 -4.54
CA GLY A 294 5.12 -11.94 -5.84
C GLY A 294 3.79 -11.18 -5.90
N THR A 295 2.78 -11.51 -5.09
CA THR A 295 1.50 -10.81 -5.12
C THR A 295 1.61 -9.43 -4.48
N VAL A 296 1.44 -8.36 -5.27
CA VAL A 296 1.49 -6.96 -4.84
C VAL A 296 0.11 -6.43 -4.45
N CYS A 297 -0.89 -6.77 -5.26
CA CYS A 297 -2.29 -6.40 -5.05
C CYS A 297 -3.17 -7.59 -5.41
N GLY A 298 -4.26 -7.76 -4.69
CA GLY A 298 -5.22 -8.79 -5.03
C GLY A 298 -6.57 -8.57 -4.40
N GLY A 299 -7.61 -9.01 -5.09
CA GLY A 299 -8.99 -8.81 -4.68
C GLY A 299 -9.97 -9.64 -5.47
N GLY A 300 -11.21 -9.24 -5.44
CA GLY A 300 -12.32 -9.88 -6.12
C GLY A 300 -13.68 -9.55 -5.54
N ARG A 301 -14.71 -10.22 -6.04
CA ARG A 301 -16.09 -10.07 -5.60
C ARG A 301 -16.38 -10.93 -4.35
N TYR A 302 -17.21 -10.41 -3.45
CA TYR A 302 -17.53 -11.07 -2.18
C TYR A 302 -18.98 -10.76 -1.70
N ASP A 303 -19.95 -11.05 -2.53
CA ASP A 303 -21.36 -10.65 -2.35
C ASP A 303 -22.03 -11.19 -1.06
N GLY A 304 -21.51 -12.27 -0.48
CA GLY A 304 -22.08 -12.89 0.72
C GLY A 304 -21.64 -12.26 2.04
N LEU A 305 -20.57 -11.44 2.09
CA LEU A 305 -19.96 -11.02 3.35
C LEU A 305 -20.86 -10.08 4.17
N ILE A 306 -21.58 -9.16 3.50
CA ILE A 306 -22.46 -8.21 4.19
C ILE A 306 -23.57 -8.97 4.94
N GLU A 307 -24.19 -9.96 4.30
CA GLU A 307 -25.21 -10.82 4.93
C GLU A 307 -24.61 -11.69 6.04
N GLN A 308 -23.44 -12.26 5.83
CA GLN A 308 -22.72 -13.07 6.82
C GLN A 308 -22.42 -12.28 8.11
N LEU A 309 -22.13 -10.98 7.99
CA LEU A 309 -21.91 -10.08 9.12
C LEU A 309 -23.21 -9.50 9.72
N GLY A 310 -24.39 -9.89 9.21
CA GLY A 310 -25.69 -9.53 9.74
C GLY A 310 -26.33 -8.32 9.07
N GLY A 311 -25.79 -7.84 7.94
CA GLY A 311 -26.41 -6.79 7.13
C GLY A 311 -27.44 -7.32 6.15
N LYS A 312 -28.10 -6.41 5.43
CA LYS A 312 -28.94 -6.77 4.29
C LYS A 312 -28.05 -7.22 3.14
N PRO A 313 -28.38 -8.32 2.42
CA PRO A 313 -27.60 -8.77 1.28
C PRO A 313 -27.33 -7.64 0.28
N ALA A 314 -26.07 -7.44 -0.06
CA ALA A 314 -25.66 -6.47 -1.09
C ALA A 314 -24.37 -6.94 -1.75
N PRO A 315 -24.25 -6.77 -3.09
CA PRO A 315 -23.05 -7.14 -3.80
C PRO A 315 -21.87 -6.25 -3.39
N ALA A 316 -20.68 -6.84 -3.43
CA ALA A 316 -19.46 -6.14 -3.07
C ALA A 316 -18.25 -6.69 -3.84
N VAL A 317 -17.35 -5.79 -4.24
CA VAL A 317 -16.08 -6.13 -4.88
C VAL A 317 -15.01 -5.14 -4.43
N GLY A 318 -13.82 -5.65 -4.12
CA GLY A 318 -12.74 -4.82 -3.66
C GLY A 318 -11.37 -5.49 -3.77
N TRP A 319 -10.34 -4.78 -3.35
CA TRP A 319 -8.97 -5.27 -3.37
C TRP A 319 -8.11 -4.62 -2.30
N GLY A 320 -7.10 -5.36 -1.86
CA GLY A 320 -6.07 -4.89 -0.96
C GLY A 320 -4.69 -4.89 -1.64
N LEU A 321 -3.92 -3.82 -1.44
CA LEU A 321 -2.56 -3.64 -1.94
C LEU A 321 -1.61 -3.50 -0.76
N GLY A 322 -0.62 -4.39 -0.66
CA GLY A 322 0.42 -4.32 0.38
C GLY A 322 1.41 -3.20 0.07
N ILE A 323 1.40 -2.12 0.86
CA ILE A 323 2.18 -0.91 0.57
C ILE A 323 3.67 -1.21 0.62
N GLU A 324 4.19 -1.82 1.68
CA GLU A 324 5.62 -2.16 1.79
C GLU A 324 6.10 -3.01 0.61
N ARG A 325 5.26 -3.95 0.16
CA ARG A 325 5.59 -4.83 -0.96
C ARG A 325 5.65 -4.07 -2.27
N LEU A 326 4.70 -3.17 -2.52
CA LEU A 326 4.72 -2.29 -3.69
C LEU A 326 5.96 -1.38 -3.68
N LEU A 327 6.25 -0.74 -2.55
CA LEU A 327 7.40 0.16 -2.44
C LEU A 327 8.74 -0.58 -2.63
N LEU A 328 8.85 -1.80 -2.10
CA LEU A 328 10.01 -2.67 -2.35
C LEU A 328 10.14 -3.06 -3.84
N LEU A 329 9.02 -3.21 -4.55
CA LEU A 329 9.03 -3.43 -5.99
C LEU A 329 9.53 -2.19 -6.73
N LEU A 330 9.03 -0.99 -6.39
CA LEU A 330 9.49 0.27 -6.99
C LEU A 330 11.01 0.43 -6.84
N GLU A 331 11.55 0.19 -5.63
CA GLU A 331 13.01 0.21 -5.40
C GLU A 331 13.74 -0.85 -6.23
N ALA A 332 13.22 -2.08 -6.31
CA ALA A 332 13.85 -3.18 -7.04
C ALA A 332 13.95 -2.92 -8.54
N VAL A 333 13.00 -2.19 -9.12
CA VAL A 333 12.99 -1.83 -10.56
C VAL A 333 13.57 -0.43 -10.82
N GLY A 334 14.15 0.23 -9.80
CA GLY A 334 14.84 1.50 -9.94
C GLY A 334 13.92 2.72 -10.09
N ILE A 335 12.65 2.60 -9.73
CA ILE A 335 11.73 3.74 -9.71
C ILE A 335 11.97 4.54 -8.43
N VAL A 336 12.20 5.84 -8.59
CA VAL A 336 12.43 6.78 -7.49
C VAL A 336 11.31 7.83 -7.46
N PRO A 337 10.94 8.33 -6.26
CA PRO A 337 9.97 9.40 -6.15
C PRO A 337 10.51 10.69 -6.78
N PRO A 338 9.65 11.65 -7.12
CA PRO A 338 10.07 13.00 -7.49
C PRO A 338 11.01 13.59 -6.44
N ASP A 339 11.91 14.46 -6.90
CA ASP A 339 12.83 15.16 -5.99
C ASP A 339 12.05 16.13 -5.10
N GLU A 340 12.14 15.95 -3.79
CA GLU A 340 11.56 16.80 -2.76
C GLU A 340 12.65 17.58 -2.00
N SER A 341 13.82 17.74 -2.62
CA SER A 341 14.90 18.56 -2.05
C SER A 341 14.41 19.98 -1.76
N PRO A 342 14.91 20.62 -0.69
CA PRO A 342 14.53 21.99 -0.39
C PRO A 342 14.93 22.95 -1.54
N ASP A 343 14.05 23.91 -1.84
CA ASP A 343 14.37 24.98 -2.78
C ASP A 343 15.61 25.76 -2.31
N ALA A 344 15.69 26.05 -1.00
CA ALA A 344 16.81 26.78 -0.46
C ALA A 344 17.22 26.37 0.98
N TYR A 345 18.50 26.57 1.26
CA TYR A 345 19.09 26.48 2.60
C TYR A 345 19.64 27.83 3.04
N VAL A 346 19.24 28.31 4.20
CA VAL A 346 19.68 29.60 4.75
C VAL A 346 21.03 29.45 5.44
N VAL A 347 22.01 30.24 5.00
CA VAL A 347 23.35 30.37 5.57
C VAL A 347 23.43 31.72 6.27
N VAL A 348 23.72 31.73 7.57
CA VAL A 348 23.78 32.93 8.42
C VAL A 348 25.24 33.26 8.72
N GLY A 349 25.74 34.37 8.19
CA GLY A 349 27.15 34.76 8.31
C GLY A 349 27.50 35.51 9.61
N ALA A 350 26.52 36.09 10.31
CA ALA A 350 26.73 36.84 11.53
C ALA A 350 25.48 36.81 12.42
N ASP A 351 25.64 37.02 13.72
CA ASP A 351 24.49 37.02 14.67
C ASP A 351 23.42 38.07 14.31
N ALA A 352 23.83 39.26 13.87
CA ALA A 352 22.92 40.32 13.44
C ALA A 352 22.05 39.90 12.23
N ALA A 353 22.50 38.92 11.45
CA ALA A 353 21.77 38.41 10.27
C ALA A 353 20.63 37.42 10.61
N ARG A 354 20.55 36.94 11.84
CA ARG A 354 19.60 35.87 12.23
C ARG A 354 18.14 36.30 12.08
N VAL A 355 17.79 37.49 12.58
CA VAL A 355 16.41 37.97 12.50
C VAL A 355 16.00 38.23 11.04
N PRO A 356 16.77 38.97 10.23
CA PRO A 356 16.50 39.13 8.80
C PRO A 356 16.37 37.81 8.05
N ALA A 357 17.25 36.84 8.33
CA ALA A 357 17.21 35.52 7.72
C ALA A 357 15.95 34.73 8.06
N LEU A 358 15.53 34.76 9.33
CA LEU A 358 14.29 34.10 9.76
C LEU A 358 13.05 34.74 9.14
N VAL A 359 13.00 36.09 9.07
CA VAL A 359 11.88 36.83 8.47
C VAL A 359 11.77 36.51 6.97
N ALA A 360 12.91 36.51 6.25
CA ALA A 360 12.93 36.15 4.83
C ALA A 360 12.51 34.68 4.60
N ALA A 361 13.02 33.75 5.39
CA ALA A 361 12.62 32.34 5.29
C ALA A 361 11.12 32.15 5.57
N TYR A 362 10.57 32.87 6.55
CA TYR A 362 9.14 32.86 6.83
C TYR A 362 8.31 33.38 5.63
N ALA A 363 8.71 34.49 5.05
CA ALA A 363 8.04 35.10 3.90
C ALA A 363 8.07 34.18 2.66
N LEU A 364 9.21 33.52 2.38
CA LEU A 364 9.36 32.57 1.28
C LEU A 364 8.47 31.33 1.48
N ARG A 365 8.45 30.79 2.72
CA ARG A 365 7.58 29.65 3.05
C ARG A 365 6.10 29.98 2.93
N ALA A 366 5.69 31.18 3.32
CA ALA A 366 4.31 31.65 3.16
C ALA A 366 3.85 31.68 1.69
N GLN A 367 4.79 31.72 0.75
CA GLN A 367 4.54 31.66 -0.70
C GLN A 367 4.80 30.27 -1.29
N GLY A 368 5.00 29.26 -0.46
CA GLY A 368 5.13 27.86 -0.85
C GLY A 368 6.53 27.39 -1.21
N ALA A 369 7.57 28.20 -0.96
CA ALA A 369 8.96 27.73 -1.11
C ALA A 369 9.38 26.84 0.07
N SER A 370 10.10 25.75 -0.22
CA SER A 370 10.70 24.87 0.77
C SER A 370 12.06 25.42 1.20
N VAL A 371 12.13 26.04 2.37
CA VAL A 371 13.35 26.70 2.87
C VAL A 371 13.79 26.11 4.20
N VAL A 372 15.01 25.58 4.25
CA VAL A 372 15.65 25.08 5.48
C VAL A 372 16.44 26.20 6.14
N LEU A 373 16.10 26.53 7.40
CA LEU A 373 16.85 27.48 8.19
C LEU A 373 18.00 26.79 8.94
N HIS A 374 19.23 27.35 8.84
CA HIS A 374 20.33 26.85 9.66
C HIS A 374 20.06 27.09 11.16
N ALA A 375 19.95 26.01 11.91
CA ALA A 375 19.80 26.10 13.37
C ALA A 375 21.14 26.29 14.07
N GLN A 376 21.17 27.19 15.06
CA GLN A 376 22.32 27.36 15.94
C GLN A 376 22.50 26.12 16.83
N GLY A 377 23.77 25.70 17.01
CA GLY A 377 24.13 24.69 18.01
C GLY A 377 24.29 25.29 19.42
N ALA A 378 24.55 24.43 20.41
CA ALA A 378 24.83 24.83 21.78
C ALA A 378 26.04 25.82 21.88
N ASP A 379 27.04 25.66 21.01
CA ASP A 379 28.24 26.45 20.96
C ASP A 379 28.12 27.75 20.13
N GLY A 380 26.92 28.15 19.78
CA GLY A 380 26.65 29.33 18.96
C GLY A 380 26.51 29.02 17.46
N LEU A 381 26.72 30.05 16.63
CA LEU A 381 26.57 29.96 15.17
C LEU A 381 27.77 29.22 14.57
N ALA A 382 27.51 28.14 13.85
CA ALA A 382 28.57 27.42 13.14
C ALA A 382 29.22 28.28 12.04
N SER A 383 30.51 28.02 11.73
CA SER A 383 31.16 28.71 10.64
C SER A 383 30.42 28.61 9.31
N VAL A 384 30.49 29.64 8.47
CA VAL A 384 29.85 29.67 7.13
C VAL A 384 30.25 28.43 6.31
N LYS A 385 31.51 27.99 6.37
CA LYS A 385 31.98 26.77 5.72
C LYS A 385 31.23 25.51 6.18
N SER A 386 30.99 25.39 7.50
CA SER A 386 30.23 24.27 8.08
C SER A 386 28.77 24.32 7.66
N GLN A 387 28.17 25.52 7.59
CA GLN A 387 26.81 25.72 7.14
C GLN A 387 26.64 25.33 5.65
N PHE A 388 27.56 25.71 4.78
CA PHE A 388 27.57 25.27 3.37
C PHE A 388 27.68 23.75 3.21
N LYS A 389 28.50 23.09 4.08
CA LYS A 389 28.54 21.61 4.08
C LYS A 389 27.19 21.02 4.40
N LYS A 390 26.44 21.59 5.35
CA LYS A 390 25.08 21.16 5.69
C LYS A 390 24.07 21.50 4.58
N ALA A 391 24.18 22.67 3.97
CA ALA A 391 23.39 23.08 2.81
C ALA A 391 23.55 22.09 1.64
N ASN A 392 24.78 21.70 1.30
CA ASN A 392 25.03 20.69 0.29
C ASN A 392 24.46 19.30 0.66
N ALA A 393 24.61 18.91 1.93
CA ALA A 393 24.11 17.63 2.42
C ALA A 393 22.56 17.57 2.50
N SER A 394 21.87 18.72 2.61
CA SER A 394 20.41 18.78 2.64
C SER A 394 19.75 18.53 1.28
N GLY A 395 20.51 18.53 0.19
CA GLY A 395 19.95 18.44 -1.16
C GLY A 395 19.50 19.80 -1.74
N ALA A 396 19.45 20.88 -0.94
CA ALA A 396 18.91 22.16 -1.37
C ALA A 396 19.49 22.67 -2.70
N HIS A 397 18.63 23.27 -3.52
CA HIS A 397 19.02 23.80 -4.82
C HIS A 397 19.85 25.07 -4.68
N PHE A 398 19.49 25.93 -3.72
CA PHE A 398 20.17 27.21 -3.46
C PHE A 398 20.65 27.33 -2.00
N ALA A 399 21.68 28.15 -1.80
CA ALA A 399 21.99 28.73 -0.49
C ALA A 399 21.60 30.22 -0.50
N LEU A 400 20.79 30.63 0.49
CA LEU A 400 20.52 32.03 0.78
C LEU A 400 21.52 32.52 1.84
N VAL A 401 22.45 33.38 1.41
CA VAL A 401 23.60 33.81 2.21
C VAL A 401 23.31 35.18 2.82
N PHE A 402 23.13 35.20 4.13
CA PHE A 402 22.91 36.42 4.92
C PHE A 402 24.24 36.83 5.56
N ALA A 403 25.11 37.48 4.80
CA ALA A 403 26.36 38.01 5.32
C ALA A 403 26.24 39.50 5.68
N ALA A 404 27.11 39.99 6.54
CA ALA A 404 27.01 41.34 7.12
C ALA A 404 27.08 42.45 6.06
N GLU A 405 27.96 42.28 5.05
CA GLU A 405 28.19 43.29 4.01
C GLU A 405 26.99 43.43 3.06
N GLU A 406 26.39 42.31 2.64
CA GLU A 406 25.19 42.30 1.78
C GLU A 406 23.99 42.89 2.54
N LEU A 407 23.82 42.49 3.79
CA LEU A 407 22.72 43.00 4.63
C LEU A 407 22.81 44.52 4.87
N ALA A 408 24.00 45.05 5.02
CA ALA A 408 24.19 46.50 5.16
C ALA A 408 23.71 47.29 3.92
N ARG A 409 23.64 46.59 2.76
CA ARG A 409 23.13 47.14 1.49
C ARG A 409 21.67 46.74 1.24
N GLY A 410 21.04 46.05 2.17
CA GLY A 410 19.67 45.50 1.99
C GLY A 410 19.62 44.34 1.00
N MET A 411 20.72 43.60 0.81
CA MET A 411 20.84 42.51 -0.16
C MET A 411 21.04 41.17 0.56
N VAL A 412 20.76 40.08 -0.15
CA VAL A 412 21.03 38.69 0.23
C VAL A 412 21.70 37.96 -0.91
N GLY A 413 22.73 37.17 -0.63
CA GLY A 413 23.38 36.34 -1.62
C GLY A 413 22.55 35.10 -1.95
N LEU A 414 22.23 34.88 -3.22
CA LEU A 414 21.62 33.67 -3.77
C LEU A 414 22.70 32.86 -4.50
N LYS A 415 23.06 31.72 -3.96
CA LYS A 415 24.10 30.84 -4.53
C LYS A 415 23.51 29.50 -4.96
N PRO A 416 23.52 29.15 -6.25
CA PRO A 416 23.17 27.81 -6.70
C PRO A 416 24.11 26.75 -6.07
N LEU A 417 23.54 25.64 -5.62
CA LEU A 417 24.27 24.51 -5.04
C LEU A 417 24.31 23.30 -5.97
N ARG A 418 23.53 23.32 -7.05
CA ARG A 418 23.40 22.28 -8.06
C ARG A 418 23.65 22.86 -9.46
N GLY A 419 23.98 22.01 -10.44
CA GLY A 419 24.12 22.45 -11.83
C GLY A 419 25.49 23.02 -12.25
N GLY A 420 26.52 22.89 -11.41
CA GLY A 420 27.90 23.36 -11.74
C GLY A 420 28.35 24.60 -10.98
N GLU A 421 29.53 25.15 -11.33
CA GLU A 421 30.06 26.36 -10.71
C GLU A 421 29.30 27.59 -11.23
N SER A 422 28.21 27.96 -10.54
CA SER A 422 27.53 29.22 -10.80
C SER A 422 27.91 30.26 -9.75
N ALA A 423 28.12 31.49 -10.20
CA ALA A 423 28.44 32.61 -9.32
C ALA A 423 27.25 32.93 -8.40
N GLN A 424 27.57 33.34 -7.17
CA GLN A 424 26.56 33.91 -6.26
C GLN A 424 26.03 35.23 -6.89
N VAL A 425 24.70 35.37 -6.89
CA VAL A 425 24.04 36.63 -7.27
C VAL A 425 23.40 37.28 -6.05
N GLU A 426 23.22 38.57 -6.07
CA GLU A 426 22.56 39.30 -4.98
C GLU A 426 21.09 39.58 -5.31
N ARG A 427 20.23 39.52 -4.32
CA ARG A 427 18.78 39.83 -4.41
C ARG A 427 18.40 40.80 -3.31
N PRO A 428 17.47 41.77 -3.58
CA PRO A 428 17.05 42.72 -2.59
C PRO A 428 16.19 42.06 -1.49
N LEU A 429 16.55 42.30 -0.24
CA LEU A 429 15.88 41.71 0.92
C LEU A 429 14.43 42.16 1.07
N ASN A 430 14.11 43.38 0.61
CA ASN A 430 12.74 43.95 0.72
C ASN A 430 11.77 43.38 -0.32
N ASP A 431 12.24 42.59 -1.30
CA ASP A 431 11.40 41.99 -2.33
C ASP A 431 11.57 40.45 -2.37
N VAL A 432 11.47 39.84 -1.21
CA VAL A 432 11.62 38.37 -1.05
C VAL A 432 10.61 37.61 -1.91
N ALA A 433 9.42 38.19 -2.13
CA ALA A 433 8.36 37.59 -2.92
C ALA A 433 8.79 37.26 -4.37
N SER A 434 9.65 38.12 -4.96
CA SER A 434 10.14 37.92 -6.33
C SER A 434 11.08 36.70 -6.49
N TRP A 435 11.67 36.21 -5.41
CA TRP A 435 12.64 35.10 -5.47
C TRP A 435 11.97 33.72 -5.62
N VAL A 436 10.68 33.58 -5.20
CA VAL A 436 10.00 32.29 -5.15
C VAL A 436 9.98 31.58 -6.50
N ALA A 437 9.70 32.34 -7.57
CA ALA A 437 9.69 31.77 -8.92
C ALA A 437 11.08 31.28 -9.36
N GLU A 438 12.15 32.00 -9.00
CA GLU A 438 13.53 31.61 -9.29
C GLU A 438 13.93 30.36 -8.50
N LEU A 439 13.55 30.29 -7.22
CA LEU A 439 13.88 29.16 -6.34
C LEU A 439 13.20 27.86 -6.75
N ARG A 440 11.97 27.94 -7.29
CA ARG A 440 11.14 26.76 -7.63
C ARG A 440 11.32 26.25 -9.06
N ASN A 441 11.91 27.03 -9.96
CA ASN A 441 12.10 26.68 -11.37
C ASN A 441 13.52 26.22 -11.68
N ALA A 442 14.33 25.92 -10.67
CA ALA A 442 15.73 25.52 -10.80
C ALA A 442 15.95 24.00 -10.88
#